data_d0d6cd6da55e2540a1321b7d18b7e511
#
_entry.id   d0d6cd6da55e2540a1321b7d18b7e511
#
_cell.length_a   1.000
_cell.length_b   1.000
_cell.length_c   1.000
_cell.angle_alpha   90.00
_cell.angle_beta   90.00
_cell.angle_gamma   90.00
#
_symmetry.space_group_name_H-M   'P 1'
#
loop_
_entity.id
_entity.type
_entity.pdbx_description
1 polymer ?
#
loop_
_entity_poly.entity_id
_entity_poly.type
_entity_poly.pdbx_seq_one_letter_code
_entity_poly.pdbx_strand_id
1 'polypeptide(L)'
;MTSRHLRCPVIPVRLDDLGTVAFVKASSYRSGVMLCLLDWPKATGQVALACGLSAAHASRAIRELMSRGLLESATPDIRGRGHLYALTGSGRQVAEALDWDTSLLRTPMVRGTHPKAWYTVLVTRFGKERASSVMRDLNLVSAIDSPSRRWIPLRSQMRLLDEVEKRFGDGSYRLVRDLAGDAVRHYSSVRRYLFRALPWRLVLDTGGAAYLREFNHGRVEVETSGPSAVAKHYDWLSSPSRCAAWLGSWEGLLRMRRLQGEVQKRECILRGDDFCGYHLEWDE
;
A
#
# COMPACT_ATOMS: atom_id res chain seq x y z
N MET A 1 26.24 -13.58 -20.33
CA MET A 1 25.32 -12.40 -20.35
C MET A 1 25.06 -12.05 -18.88
N THR A 2 25.73 -11.03 -18.41
CA THR A 2 25.78 -10.62 -16.98
C THR A 2 24.53 -9.81 -16.65
N SER A 3 23.68 -10.35 -15.79
CA SER A 3 22.53 -9.66 -15.22
C SER A 3 23.02 -8.43 -14.42
N ARG A 4 22.74 -7.23 -14.92
CA ARG A 4 22.92 -6.00 -14.15
C ARG A 4 21.80 -5.92 -13.12
N HIS A 5 22.14 -6.23 -11.88
CA HIS A 5 21.32 -5.87 -10.74
C HIS A 5 21.16 -4.34 -10.72
N LEU A 6 20.00 -3.85 -11.11
CA LEU A 6 19.55 -2.51 -10.79
C LEU A 6 19.28 -2.50 -9.27
N ARG A 7 20.33 -2.26 -8.49
CA ARG A 7 20.17 -1.84 -7.11
C ARG A 7 19.37 -0.54 -7.18
N CYS A 8 18.22 -0.50 -6.51
CA CYS A 8 17.55 0.75 -6.22
C CYS A 8 18.62 1.67 -5.65
N PRO A 9 18.91 2.84 -6.26
CA PRO A 9 19.95 3.69 -5.75
C PRO A 9 19.52 4.10 -4.34
N VAL A 10 20.20 3.57 -3.33
CA VAL A 10 20.24 4.24 -2.03
C VAL A 10 20.89 5.57 -2.35
N ILE A 11 20.08 6.61 -2.53
CA ILE A 11 20.57 7.97 -2.72
C ILE A 11 21.28 8.29 -1.41
N PRO A 12 22.62 8.38 -1.38
CA PRO A 12 23.30 8.69 -0.15
C PRO A 12 22.89 10.10 0.22
N VAL A 13 22.04 10.22 1.26
CA VAL A 13 21.74 11.52 1.88
C VAL A 13 23.09 12.04 2.36
N ARG A 14 23.60 13.08 1.74
CA ARG A 14 24.85 13.70 2.16
C ARG A 14 24.68 14.23 3.59
N LEU A 15 25.73 14.19 4.39
CA LEU A 15 25.72 14.70 5.77
C LEU A 15 25.19 16.13 5.88
N ASP A 16 25.41 16.94 4.83
CA ASP A 16 24.92 18.32 4.71
C ASP A 16 23.38 18.39 4.58
N ASP A 17 22.73 17.32 4.11
CA ASP A 17 21.28 17.26 3.93
C ASP A 17 20.53 16.84 5.20
N LEU A 18 21.22 16.27 6.19
CA LEU A 18 20.58 15.81 7.44
C LEU A 18 19.92 16.95 8.21
N GLY A 19 20.55 18.12 8.25
CA GLY A 19 19.97 19.32 8.85
C GLY A 19 18.71 19.80 8.11
N THR A 20 18.70 19.66 6.80
CA THR A 20 17.55 20.01 5.94
C THR A 20 16.42 19.03 6.11
N VAL A 21 16.69 17.72 6.13
CA VAL A 21 15.71 16.67 6.42
C VAL A 21 15.11 16.88 7.82
N ALA A 22 15.94 17.14 8.83
CA ALA A 22 15.49 17.41 10.18
C ALA A 22 14.59 18.65 10.25
N PHE A 23 14.96 19.74 9.55
CA PHE A 23 14.13 20.94 9.44
C PHE A 23 12.74 20.63 8.84
N VAL A 24 12.66 19.85 7.77
CA VAL A 24 11.41 19.50 7.14
C VAL A 24 10.59 18.59 8.07
N LYS A 25 11.18 17.56 8.65
CA LYS A 25 10.54 16.64 9.60
C LYS A 25 10.01 17.31 10.86
N ALA A 26 10.63 18.37 11.33
CA ALA A 26 10.18 19.11 12.51
C ALA A 26 8.80 19.79 12.33
N SER A 27 8.22 19.76 11.13
CA SER A 27 6.88 20.31 10.87
C SER A 27 6.10 19.40 9.92
N SER A 28 4.97 18.87 10.41
CA SER A 28 4.02 18.11 9.58
C SER A 28 3.53 18.91 8.37
N TYR A 29 3.45 20.25 8.48
CA TYR A 29 3.06 21.12 7.38
C TYR A 29 4.12 21.14 6.27
N ARG A 30 5.40 21.30 6.63
CA ARG A 30 6.51 21.27 5.66
C ARG A 30 6.64 19.90 5.00
N SER A 31 6.59 18.83 5.79
CA SER A 31 6.63 17.46 5.25
C SER A 31 5.46 17.19 4.29
N GLY A 32 4.24 17.58 4.66
CA GLY A 32 3.07 17.42 3.81
C GLY A 32 3.20 18.19 2.48
N VAL A 33 3.66 19.44 2.53
CA VAL A 33 3.89 20.26 1.33
C VAL A 33 4.93 19.62 0.41
N MET A 34 6.06 19.17 0.94
CA MET A 34 7.11 18.50 0.16
C MET A 34 6.58 17.25 -0.54
N LEU A 35 5.88 16.39 0.18
CA LEU A 35 5.35 15.14 -0.34
C LEU A 35 4.26 15.35 -1.40
N CYS A 36 3.37 16.33 -1.21
CA CYS A 36 2.30 16.61 -2.18
C CYS A 36 2.82 17.21 -3.50
N LEU A 37 4.05 17.74 -3.53
CA LEU A 37 4.70 18.30 -4.72
C LEU A 37 5.59 17.30 -5.47
N LEU A 38 5.70 16.04 -5.00
CA LEU A 38 6.52 15.03 -5.68
C LEU A 38 6.04 14.74 -7.10
N ASP A 39 4.73 14.73 -7.32
CA ASP A 39 4.15 14.36 -8.61
C ASP A 39 4.28 15.50 -9.64
N TRP A 40 3.78 16.70 -9.28
CA TRP A 40 3.79 17.88 -10.16
C TRP A 40 3.64 19.18 -9.39
N PRO A 41 3.97 20.32 -10.05
CA PRO A 41 3.79 21.65 -9.48
C PRO A 41 2.32 21.96 -9.12
N LYS A 42 2.10 22.64 -7.99
CA LYS A 42 0.75 22.97 -7.50
C LYS A 42 0.68 24.42 -7.02
N ALA A 43 -0.50 25.02 -7.16
CA ALA A 43 -0.82 26.31 -6.55
C ALA A 43 -1.05 26.15 -5.03
N THR A 44 -0.89 27.25 -4.26
CA THR A 44 -1.09 27.23 -2.80
C THR A 44 -2.43 26.64 -2.37
N GLY A 45 -3.51 26.94 -3.10
CA GLY A 45 -4.84 26.37 -2.79
C GLY A 45 -4.91 24.88 -3.01
N GLN A 46 -4.26 24.35 -4.05
CA GLN A 46 -4.17 22.92 -4.32
C GLN A 46 -3.31 22.19 -3.26
N VAL A 47 -2.21 22.81 -2.84
CA VAL A 47 -1.38 22.32 -1.74
C VAL A 47 -2.17 22.27 -0.44
N ALA A 48 -2.89 23.36 -0.12
CA ALA A 48 -3.74 23.43 1.08
C ALA A 48 -4.77 22.29 1.10
N LEU A 49 -5.47 22.06 -0.02
CA LEU A 49 -6.47 21.02 -0.16
C LEU A 49 -5.83 19.60 -0.04
N ALA A 50 -4.74 19.38 -0.76
CA ALA A 50 -4.06 18.07 -0.78
C ALA A 50 -3.50 17.68 0.60
N CYS A 51 -3.03 18.66 1.38
CA CYS A 51 -2.44 18.45 2.70
C CYS A 51 -3.44 18.58 3.86
N GLY A 52 -4.70 18.95 3.59
CA GLY A 52 -5.68 19.24 4.64
C GLY A 52 -5.32 20.47 5.49
N LEU A 53 -4.68 21.47 4.90
CA LEU A 53 -4.20 22.68 5.56
C LEU A 53 -5.10 23.87 5.27
N SER A 54 -5.08 24.87 6.16
CA SER A 54 -5.57 26.19 5.79
C SER A 54 -4.65 26.84 4.75
N ALA A 55 -5.18 27.73 3.92
CA ALA A 55 -4.39 28.48 2.94
C ALA A 55 -3.22 29.26 3.59
N ALA A 56 -3.44 29.78 4.80
CA ALA A 56 -2.41 30.50 5.57
C ALA A 56 -1.25 29.56 5.98
N HIS A 57 -1.55 28.35 6.47
CA HIS A 57 -0.54 27.36 6.84
C HIS A 57 0.23 26.84 5.63
N ALA A 58 -0.47 26.54 4.53
CA ALA A 58 0.18 26.14 3.28
C ALA A 58 1.11 27.24 2.74
N SER A 59 0.65 28.49 2.70
CA SER A 59 1.45 29.64 2.25
C SER A 59 2.68 29.86 3.13
N ARG A 60 2.55 29.70 4.45
CA ARG A 60 3.69 29.82 5.38
C ARG A 60 4.71 28.70 5.13
N ALA A 61 4.28 27.45 5.07
CA ALA A 61 5.16 26.31 4.83
C ALA A 61 5.89 26.44 3.47
N ILE A 62 5.19 26.86 2.41
CA ILE A 62 5.79 27.13 1.09
C ILE A 62 6.90 28.18 1.21
N ARG A 63 6.65 29.31 1.88
CA ARG A 63 7.69 30.36 2.05
C ARG A 63 8.89 29.86 2.85
N GLU A 64 8.67 29.09 3.91
CA GLU A 64 9.76 28.50 4.71
C GLU A 64 10.60 27.53 3.88
N LEU A 65 9.98 26.72 3.02
CA LEU A 65 10.67 25.80 2.13
C LEU A 65 11.39 26.51 0.99
N MET A 66 10.80 27.55 0.41
CA MET A 66 11.45 28.40 -0.60
C MET A 66 12.68 29.10 -0.03
N SER A 67 12.61 29.64 1.19
CA SER A 67 13.76 30.29 1.84
C SER A 67 14.94 29.35 2.08
N ARG A 68 14.71 28.05 2.03
CA ARG A 68 15.73 26.98 2.12
C ARG A 68 16.13 26.41 0.75
N GLY A 69 15.62 26.96 -0.35
CA GLY A 69 15.92 26.48 -1.69
C GLY A 69 15.36 25.08 -2.00
N LEU A 70 14.33 24.64 -1.25
CA LEU A 70 13.69 23.33 -1.45
C LEU A 70 12.52 23.40 -2.43
N LEU A 71 11.91 24.59 -2.54
CA LEU A 71 10.88 24.89 -3.53
C LEU A 71 11.31 26.07 -4.40
N GLU A 72 10.76 26.10 -5.60
CA GLU A 72 10.91 27.18 -6.55
C GLU A 72 9.55 27.55 -7.17
N SER A 73 9.50 28.73 -7.79
CA SER A 73 8.36 29.09 -8.62
C SER A 73 8.46 28.39 -9.97
N ALA A 74 7.50 27.53 -10.29
CA ALA A 74 7.38 26.95 -11.62
C ALA A 74 6.79 27.94 -12.66
N THR A 75 6.18 29.04 -12.19
CA THR A 75 5.57 30.07 -13.04
C THR A 75 5.94 31.46 -12.53
N PRO A 76 7.25 31.87 -12.65
CA PRO A 76 7.73 33.13 -12.04
C PRO A 76 7.04 34.38 -12.57
N ASP A 77 6.57 34.34 -13.80
CA ASP A 77 5.91 35.50 -14.48
C ASP A 77 4.44 35.64 -14.10
N ILE A 78 3.84 34.64 -13.43
CA ILE A 78 2.44 34.66 -13.01
C ILE A 78 2.34 35.13 -11.56
N ARG A 79 1.63 36.25 -11.34
CA ARG A 79 1.30 36.77 -10.00
C ARG A 79 -0.12 36.40 -9.60
N GLY A 80 -0.33 36.01 -8.34
CA GLY A 80 -1.64 35.70 -7.78
C GLY A 80 -2.18 34.32 -8.09
N ARG A 81 -3.44 34.23 -8.49
CA ARG A 81 -4.08 32.96 -8.81
C ARG A 81 -3.42 32.34 -10.05
N GLY A 82 -2.88 31.10 -9.92
CA GLY A 82 -2.18 30.43 -11.01
C GLY A 82 -0.66 30.32 -10.79
N HIS A 83 -0.11 30.97 -9.77
CA HIS A 83 1.29 30.79 -9.39
C HIS A 83 1.51 29.38 -8.86
N LEU A 84 2.40 28.62 -9.53
CA LEU A 84 2.70 27.23 -9.20
C LEU A 84 4.06 27.13 -8.52
N TYR A 85 4.15 26.22 -7.56
CA TYR A 85 5.37 25.85 -6.86
C TYR A 85 5.78 24.44 -7.24
N ALA A 86 7.08 24.22 -7.43
CA ALA A 86 7.71 22.93 -7.70
C ALA A 86 8.82 22.65 -6.71
N LEU A 87 9.20 21.38 -6.57
CA LEU A 87 10.40 20.98 -5.89
C LEU A 87 11.63 21.36 -6.74
N THR A 88 12.66 21.92 -6.10
CA THR A 88 14.00 22.02 -6.69
C THR A 88 14.63 20.62 -6.77
N GLY A 89 15.78 20.47 -7.41
CA GLY A 89 16.53 19.20 -7.41
C GLY A 89 16.85 18.70 -5.99
N SER A 90 17.33 19.60 -5.10
CA SER A 90 17.57 19.28 -3.68
C SER A 90 16.27 19.02 -2.93
N GLY A 91 15.20 19.79 -3.23
CA GLY A 91 13.89 19.57 -2.66
C GLY A 91 13.33 18.20 -3.00
N ARG A 92 13.50 17.74 -4.24
CA ARG A 92 13.06 16.39 -4.65
C ARG A 92 13.80 15.28 -3.90
N GLN A 93 15.12 15.38 -3.76
CA GLN A 93 15.92 14.42 -2.99
C GLN A 93 15.45 14.35 -1.53
N VAL A 94 15.20 15.50 -0.89
CA VAL A 94 14.66 15.54 0.48
C VAL A 94 13.25 14.97 0.54
N ALA A 95 12.38 15.27 -0.40
CA ALA A 95 11.01 14.75 -0.44
C ALA A 95 10.98 13.23 -0.64
N GLU A 96 11.82 12.68 -1.52
CA GLU A 96 11.97 11.25 -1.73
C GLU A 96 12.52 10.55 -0.47
N ALA A 97 13.51 11.15 0.21
CA ALA A 97 14.00 10.65 1.50
C ALA A 97 12.93 10.69 2.59
N LEU A 98 12.05 11.70 2.60
CA LEU A 98 10.93 11.81 3.54
C LEU A 98 9.84 10.77 3.24
N ASP A 99 9.52 10.56 1.98
CA ASP A 99 8.52 9.56 1.56
C ASP A 99 8.95 8.16 1.99
N TRP A 100 10.21 7.82 1.74
CA TRP A 100 10.82 6.58 2.21
C TRP A 100 10.74 6.44 3.73
N ASP A 101 11.16 7.46 4.48
CA ASP A 101 11.24 7.44 5.93
C ASP A 101 9.85 7.48 6.60
N THR A 102 8.89 8.24 6.05
CA THR A 102 7.51 8.24 6.59
C THR A 102 6.80 6.91 6.38
N SER A 103 7.09 6.19 5.30
CA SER A 103 6.55 4.84 5.09
C SER A 103 7.12 3.85 6.10
N LEU A 104 8.39 3.97 6.48
CA LEU A 104 9.07 3.15 7.48
C LEU A 104 8.67 3.50 8.92
N LEU A 105 8.39 4.77 9.22
CA LEU A 105 8.01 5.24 10.55
C LEU A 105 6.53 5.01 10.87
N ARG A 106 5.67 4.84 9.87
CA ARG A 106 4.27 4.52 10.11
C ARG A 106 4.15 3.08 10.60
N THR A 107 3.49 2.89 11.73
CA THR A 107 3.05 1.55 12.12
C THR A 107 2.19 0.98 10.98
N PRO A 108 2.59 -0.14 10.36
CA PRO A 108 1.82 -0.74 9.29
C PRO A 108 0.46 -1.17 9.80
N MET A 109 -0.58 -0.66 9.15
CA MET A 109 -1.96 -0.89 9.52
C MET A 109 -2.75 -1.44 8.32
N VAL A 110 -3.80 -2.17 8.62
CA VAL A 110 -4.76 -2.70 7.66
C VAL A 110 -6.18 -2.34 8.09
N ARG A 111 -7.11 -2.20 7.16
CA ARG A 111 -8.52 -1.96 7.49
C ARG A 111 -9.17 -3.14 8.17
N GLY A 112 -10.12 -2.85 9.07
CA GLY A 112 -10.91 -3.86 9.79
C GLY A 112 -11.79 -4.76 8.89
N THR A 113 -11.93 -4.43 7.61
CA THR A 113 -12.51 -5.32 6.60
C THR A 113 -11.77 -6.65 6.51
N HIS A 114 -10.44 -6.65 6.64
CA HIS A 114 -9.63 -7.85 6.49
C HIS A 114 -9.87 -8.88 7.61
N PRO A 115 -9.68 -8.58 8.91
CA PRO A 115 -9.94 -9.57 9.96
C PRO A 115 -11.39 -10.03 9.99
N LYS A 116 -12.36 -9.19 9.57
CA LYS A 116 -13.77 -9.61 9.41
C LYS A 116 -13.94 -10.64 8.30
N ALA A 117 -13.35 -10.40 7.13
CA ALA A 117 -13.38 -11.35 6.02
C ALA A 117 -12.75 -12.69 6.44
N TRP A 118 -11.59 -12.64 7.09
CA TRP A 118 -10.92 -13.83 7.62
C TRP A 118 -11.78 -14.56 8.65
N TYR A 119 -12.37 -13.85 9.61
CA TYR A 119 -13.29 -14.48 10.58
C TYR A 119 -14.45 -15.18 9.87
N THR A 120 -15.06 -14.55 8.87
CA THR A 120 -16.16 -15.15 8.10
C THR A 120 -15.74 -16.45 7.41
N VAL A 121 -14.58 -16.47 6.78
CA VAL A 121 -14.05 -17.67 6.11
C VAL A 121 -13.75 -18.78 7.12
N LEU A 122 -13.13 -18.41 8.26
CA LEU A 122 -12.85 -19.36 9.34
C LEU A 122 -14.12 -19.97 9.92
N VAL A 123 -15.18 -19.16 10.12
CA VAL A 123 -16.48 -19.67 10.57
C VAL A 123 -17.05 -20.65 9.55
N THR A 124 -16.99 -20.31 8.27
CA THR A 124 -17.50 -21.17 7.19
C THR A 124 -16.73 -22.50 7.10
N ARG A 125 -15.41 -22.46 7.30
CA ARG A 125 -14.54 -23.64 7.11
C ARG A 125 -14.42 -24.52 8.35
N PHE A 126 -14.37 -23.94 9.55
CA PHE A 126 -14.04 -24.64 10.81
C PHE A 126 -15.13 -24.53 11.89
N GLY A 127 -16.21 -23.77 11.63
CA GLY A 127 -17.27 -23.51 12.58
C GLY A 127 -16.98 -22.32 13.51
N LYS A 128 -18.04 -21.73 14.06
CA LYS A 128 -18.01 -20.50 14.85
C LYS A 128 -17.15 -20.61 16.10
N GLU A 129 -17.20 -21.74 16.79
CA GLU A 129 -16.46 -21.92 18.05
C GLU A 129 -14.94 -21.86 17.84
N ARG A 130 -14.42 -22.64 16.87
CA ARG A 130 -12.99 -22.66 16.52
C ARG A 130 -12.52 -21.32 16.01
N ALA A 131 -13.27 -20.67 15.12
CA ALA A 131 -12.97 -19.33 14.62
C ALA A 131 -12.90 -18.31 15.76
N SER A 132 -13.89 -18.32 16.66
CA SER A 132 -13.92 -17.41 17.80
C SER A 132 -12.80 -17.66 18.81
N SER A 133 -12.36 -18.90 19.00
CA SER A 133 -11.17 -19.22 19.82
C SER A 133 -9.92 -18.54 19.27
N VAL A 134 -9.66 -18.68 17.96
CA VAL A 134 -8.50 -18.02 17.33
C VAL A 134 -8.53 -16.50 17.54
N MET A 135 -9.69 -15.88 17.36
CA MET A 135 -9.82 -14.42 17.53
C MET A 135 -9.64 -13.97 18.98
N ARG A 136 -10.13 -14.74 19.96
CA ARG A 136 -9.93 -14.45 21.39
C ARG A 136 -8.45 -14.53 21.78
N ASP A 137 -7.78 -15.62 21.40
CA ASP A 137 -6.39 -15.87 21.77
C ASP A 137 -5.42 -14.83 21.17
N LEU A 138 -5.81 -14.21 20.07
CA LEU A 138 -5.08 -13.12 19.43
C LEU A 138 -5.54 -11.71 19.84
N ASN A 139 -6.52 -11.59 20.74
CA ASN A 139 -7.16 -10.33 21.12
C ASN A 139 -7.74 -9.55 19.92
N LEU A 140 -8.32 -10.27 18.95
CA LEU A 140 -8.90 -9.70 17.72
C LEU A 140 -10.42 -9.61 17.74
N VAL A 141 -11.09 -9.96 18.86
CA VAL A 141 -12.55 -9.90 18.99
C VAL A 141 -13.06 -8.48 18.71
N SER A 142 -12.43 -7.47 19.30
CA SER A 142 -12.79 -6.07 19.08
C SER A 142 -12.60 -5.60 17.63
N ALA A 143 -11.76 -6.29 16.84
CA ALA A 143 -11.56 -5.99 15.43
C ALA A 143 -12.74 -6.49 14.58
N ILE A 144 -13.40 -7.58 15.00
CA ILE A 144 -14.59 -8.11 14.32
C ILE A 144 -15.80 -7.21 14.57
N ASP A 145 -15.96 -6.72 15.79
CA ASP A 145 -17.11 -5.90 16.20
C ASP A 145 -16.96 -4.43 15.78
N SER A 146 -15.73 -3.98 15.53
CA SER A 146 -15.41 -2.60 15.16
C SER A 146 -15.91 -2.25 13.74
N PRO A 147 -16.15 -0.95 13.44
CA PRO A 147 -16.43 -0.51 12.06
C PRO A 147 -15.33 -0.96 11.08
N SER A 148 -15.72 -1.39 9.88
CA SER A 148 -14.79 -1.86 8.84
C SER A 148 -13.72 -0.82 8.44
N ARG A 149 -13.99 0.46 8.69
CA ARG A 149 -13.06 1.57 8.42
C ARG A 149 -11.97 1.74 9.48
N ARG A 150 -12.06 1.05 10.62
CA ARG A 150 -11.04 1.11 11.67
C ARG A 150 -9.70 0.56 11.16
N TRP A 151 -8.61 1.19 11.54
CA TRP A 151 -7.26 0.70 11.30
C TRP A 151 -6.83 -0.27 12.40
N ILE A 152 -6.22 -1.36 12.00
CA ILE A 152 -5.74 -2.45 12.87
C ILE A 152 -4.27 -2.69 12.55
N PRO A 153 -3.39 -2.92 13.54
CA PRO A 153 -1.99 -3.23 13.27
C PRO A 153 -1.84 -4.42 12.33
N LEU A 154 -1.08 -4.25 11.24
CA LEU A 154 -0.85 -5.32 10.26
C LEU A 154 -0.22 -6.56 10.90
N ARG A 155 0.67 -6.37 11.88
CA ARG A 155 1.25 -7.48 12.65
C ARG A 155 0.19 -8.38 13.30
N SER A 156 -0.93 -7.81 13.74
CA SER A 156 -2.05 -8.60 14.29
C SER A 156 -2.70 -9.48 13.23
N GLN A 157 -2.86 -8.98 12.01
CA GLN A 157 -3.33 -9.80 10.89
C GLN A 157 -2.31 -10.87 10.52
N MET A 158 -1.02 -10.55 10.45
CA MET A 158 0.02 -11.54 10.15
C MET A 158 0.01 -12.68 11.18
N ARG A 159 -0.08 -12.35 12.48
CA ARG A 159 -0.23 -13.34 13.55
C ARG A 159 -1.48 -14.19 13.39
N LEU A 160 -2.58 -13.62 12.88
CA LEU A 160 -3.79 -14.39 12.56
C LEU A 160 -3.51 -15.43 11.48
N LEU A 161 -2.82 -15.07 10.40
CA LEU A 161 -2.46 -15.98 9.32
C LEU A 161 -1.55 -17.12 9.82
N ASP A 162 -0.54 -16.77 10.61
CA ASP A 162 0.40 -17.73 11.19
C ASP A 162 -0.31 -18.70 12.16
N GLU A 163 -1.22 -18.19 13.00
CA GLU A 163 -1.96 -18.99 13.95
C GLU A 163 -2.98 -19.92 13.25
N VAL A 164 -3.61 -19.45 12.17
CA VAL A 164 -4.48 -20.28 11.34
C VAL A 164 -3.70 -21.44 10.71
N GLU A 165 -2.54 -21.16 10.13
CA GLU A 165 -1.69 -22.20 9.56
C GLU A 165 -1.23 -23.20 10.63
N LYS A 166 -0.80 -22.72 11.80
CA LYS A 166 -0.33 -23.55 12.91
C LYS A 166 -1.42 -24.48 13.45
N ARG A 167 -2.68 -24.01 13.55
CA ARG A 167 -3.79 -24.80 14.14
C ARG A 167 -4.45 -25.75 13.17
N PHE A 168 -4.54 -25.35 11.90
CA PHE A 168 -5.39 -26.03 10.93
C PHE A 168 -4.66 -26.44 9.65
N GLY A 169 -3.47 -25.90 9.40
CA GLY A 169 -2.63 -26.20 8.23
C GLY A 169 -1.60 -27.31 8.50
N ASP A 170 -0.75 -27.51 7.52
CA ASP A 170 0.32 -28.49 7.50
C ASP A 170 1.74 -27.86 7.46
N GLY A 171 1.82 -26.53 7.61
CA GLY A 171 3.04 -25.75 7.50
C GLY A 171 3.43 -25.35 6.08
N SER A 172 2.69 -25.77 5.06
CA SER A 172 2.93 -25.40 3.65
C SER A 172 2.32 -24.07 3.25
N TYR A 173 1.51 -23.46 4.11
CA TYR A 173 0.69 -22.27 3.85
C TYR A 173 -0.36 -22.42 2.72
N ARG A 174 -0.64 -23.65 2.26
CA ARG A 174 -1.71 -23.92 1.29
C ARG A 174 -3.06 -23.54 1.85
N LEU A 175 -3.30 -23.87 3.12
CA LEU A 175 -4.54 -23.50 3.79
C LEU A 175 -4.74 -21.98 3.83
N VAL A 176 -3.73 -21.23 4.23
CA VAL A 176 -3.78 -19.74 4.24
C VAL A 176 -4.04 -19.19 2.84
N ARG A 177 -3.41 -19.76 1.80
CA ARG A 177 -3.65 -19.41 0.39
C ARG A 177 -5.11 -19.64 0.00
N ASP A 178 -5.67 -20.81 0.28
CA ASP A 178 -7.03 -21.17 -0.08
C ASP A 178 -8.05 -20.26 0.63
N LEU A 179 -7.89 -20.07 1.95
CA LEU A 179 -8.76 -19.19 2.75
C LEU A 179 -8.68 -17.74 2.30
N ALA A 180 -7.50 -17.25 1.90
CA ALA A 180 -7.35 -15.90 1.37
C ALA A 180 -8.11 -15.71 0.06
N GLY A 181 -8.07 -16.72 -0.82
CA GLY A 181 -8.86 -16.73 -2.04
C GLY A 181 -10.37 -16.72 -1.80
N ASP A 182 -10.83 -17.38 -0.74
CA ASP A 182 -12.23 -17.34 -0.33
C ASP A 182 -12.59 -15.99 0.35
N ALA A 183 -11.66 -15.40 1.12
CA ALA A 183 -11.87 -14.13 1.82
C ALA A 183 -12.16 -12.97 0.86
N VAL A 184 -11.62 -13.00 -0.37
CA VAL A 184 -11.90 -11.99 -1.40
C VAL A 184 -13.39 -11.80 -1.65
N ARG A 185 -14.20 -12.85 -1.53
CA ARG A 185 -15.66 -12.80 -1.71
C ARG A 185 -16.38 -12.05 -0.60
N HIS A 186 -15.74 -11.87 0.56
CA HIS A 186 -16.31 -11.21 1.74
C HIS A 186 -15.91 -9.75 1.88
N TYR A 187 -15.14 -9.19 0.96
CA TYR A 187 -14.97 -7.75 0.82
C TYR A 187 -16.31 -7.10 0.41
N SER A 188 -16.45 -5.82 0.50
CA SER A 188 -17.74 -5.12 0.36
C SER A 188 -18.56 -5.58 -0.87
N SER A 189 -19.90 -5.60 -0.75
CA SER A 189 -20.80 -5.98 -1.85
C SER A 189 -20.67 -5.09 -3.08
N VAL A 190 -20.43 -3.79 -2.88
CA VAL A 190 -20.18 -2.81 -3.96
C VAL A 190 -18.91 -3.18 -4.72
N ARG A 191 -17.84 -3.51 -4.01
CA ARG A 191 -16.57 -3.92 -4.64
C ARG A 191 -16.75 -5.20 -5.46
N ARG A 192 -17.49 -6.18 -4.94
CA ARG A 192 -17.80 -7.42 -5.70
C ARG A 192 -18.57 -7.14 -6.98
N TYR A 193 -19.53 -6.23 -6.93
CA TYR A 193 -20.28 -5.84 -8.12
C TYR A 193 -19.37 -5.15 -9.15
N LEU A 194 -18.57 -4.17 -8.73
CA LEU A 194 -17.63 -3.48 -9.60
C LEU A 194 -16.62 -4.44 -10.23
N PHE A 195 -16.08 -5.37 -9.46
CA PHE A 195 -15.14 -6.37 -9.98
C PHE A 195 -15.77 -7.30 -11.02
N ARG A 196 -17.09 -7.52 -10.99
CA ARG A 196 -17.79 -8.32 -11.99
C ARG A 196 -18.22 -7.52 -13.20
N ALA A 197 -18.57 -6.27 -13.04
CA ALA A 197 -19.14 -5.42 -14.08
C ALA A 197 -18.09 -4.72 -14.94
N LEU A 198 -16.94 -4.33 -14.35
CA LEU A 198 -15.89 -3.58 -15.05
C LEU A 198 -15.01 -4.51 -15.91
N PRO A 199 -14.45 -4.04 -17.04
CA PRO A 199 -13.42 -4.76 -17.78
C PRO A 199 -12.27 -5.17 -16.86
N TRP A 200 -11.72 -6.38 -17.06
CA TRP A 200 -10.70 -6.93 -16.16
C TRP A 200 -9.43 -6.07 -16.08
N ARG A 201 -8.99 -5.52 -17.20
CA ARG A 201 -7.85 -4.60 -17.24
C ARG A 201 -8.09 -3.38 -16.34
N LEU A 202 -9.27 -2.77 -16.41
CA LEU A 202 -9.60 -1.62 -15.58
C LEU A 202 -9.61 -1.99 -14.08
N VAL A 203 -10.04 -3.20 -13.74
CA VAL A 203 -9.95 -3.70 -12.35
C VAL A 203 -8.48 -3.80 -11.92
N LEU A 204 -7.60 -4.32 -12.75
CA LEU A 204 -6.18 -4.44 -12.49
C LEU A 204 -5.50 -3.07 -12.35
N ASP A 205 -5.81 -2.13 -13.24
CA ASP A 205 -5.27 -0.77 -13.22
C ASP A 205 -5.64 -0.01 -11.92
N THR A 206 -6.79 -0.35 -11.32
CA THR A 206 -7.19 0.24 -10.03
C THR A 206 -6.56 -0.46 -8.82
N GLY A 207 -5.77 -1.51 -9.01
CA GLY A 207 -5.19 -2.35 -7.94
C GLY A 207 -4.38 -1.55 -6.93
N GLY A 208 -3.52 -0.65 -7.39
CA GLY A 208 -2.71 0.23 -6.54
C GLY A 208 -3.56 1.16 -5.67
N ALA A 209 -4.56 1.81 -6.25
CA ALA A 209 -5.48 2.67 -5.50
C ALA A 209 -6.35 1.87 -4.50
N ALA A 210 -6.74 0.65 -4.86
CA ALA A 210 -7.47 -0.23 -3.96
C ALA A 210 -6.60 -0.66 -2.77
N TYR A 211 -5.32 -0.95 -3.02
CA TYR A 211 -4.35 -1.28 -1.97
C TYR A 211 -4.22 -0.16 -0.94
N LEU A 212 -3.99 1.08 -1.38
CA LEU A 212 -3.82 2.26 -0.51
C LEU A 212 -5.07 2.59 0.34
N ARG A 213 -6.24 2.13 -0.06
CA ARG A 213 -7.46 2.24 0.76
C ARG A 213 -7.50 1.25 1.93
N GLU A 214 -6.86 0.10 1.76
CA GLU A 214 -6.88 -1.00 2.74
C GLU A 214 -5.63 -1.03 3.61
N PHE A 215 -4.50 -0.52 3.12
CA PHE A 215 -3.21 -0.50 3.80
C PHE A 215 -2.62 0.91 3.84
N ASN A 216 -1.95 1.26 4.93
CA ASN A 216 -1.28 2.57 5.09
C ASN A 216 0.23 2.50 4.84
N HIS A 217 0.73 1.40 4.33
CA HIS A 217 2.15 1.17 4.08
C HIS A 217 2.35 0.41 2.77
N GLY A 218 3.53 0.57 2.17
CA GLY A 218 3.84 -0.06 0.89
C GLY A 218 2.99 0.46 -0.27
N ARG A 219 3.11 -0.17 -1.41
CA ARG A 219 2.31 0.08 -2.61
C ARG A 219 2.20 -1.17 -3.46
N VAL A 220 1.23 -1.18 -4.36
CA VAL A 220 1.06 -2.21 -5.38
C VAL A 220 1.03 -1.53 -6.74
N GLU A 221 1.83 -2.03 -7.66
CA GLU A 221 1.83 -1.68 -9.07
C GLU A 221 1.39 -2.90 -9.87
N VAL A 222 0.54 -2.71 -10.86
CA VAL A 222 0.09 -3.79 -11.72
C VAL A 222 0.40 -3.43 -13.17
N GLU A 223 1.20 -4.27 -13.81
CA GLU A 223 1.56 -4.15 -15.22
C GLU A 223 0.80 -5.22 -15.99
N THR A 224 0.05 -4.83 -17.03
CA THR A 224 -0.77 -5.73 -17.83
C THR A 224 -0.21 -5.88 -19.23
N SER A 225 -0.21 -7.11 -19.78
CA SER A 225 0.23 -7.40 -21.15
C SER A 225 -0.59 -8.57 -21.71
N GLY A 226 -1.48 -8.30 -22.67
CA GLY A 226 -2.36 -9.33 -23.24
C GLY A 226 -3.19 -10.03 -22.15
N PRO A 227 -3.23 -11.36 -22.12
CA PRO A 227 -3.92 -12.16 -21.11
C PRO A 227 -3.06 -12.40 -19.85
N SER A 228 -2.13 -11.51 -19.55
CA SER A 228 -1.26 -11.62 -18.39
C SER A 228 -1.11 -10.31 -17.64
N ALA A 229 -0.72 -10.40 -16.38
CA ALA A 229 -0.36 -9.27 -15.55
C ALA A 229 0.73 -9.63 -14.52
N VAL A 230 1.49 -8.64 -14.10
CA VAL A 230 2.42 -8.76 -12.97
C VAL A 230 2.00 -7.77 -11.89
N ALA A 231 1.61 -8.28 -10.74
CA ALA A 231 1.32 -7.46 -9.57
C ALA A 231 2.56 -7.41 -8.67
N LYS A 232 3.17 -6.22 -8.57
CA LYS A 232 4.38 -5.94 -7.80
C LYS A 232 3.99 -5.32 -6.47
N HIS A 233 4.24 -6.03 -5.38
CA HIS A 233 3.97 -5.57 -4.02
C HIS A 233 5.26 -5.09 -3.37
N TYR A 234 5.36 -3.79 -3.12
CA TYR A 234 6.48 -3.13 -2.46
C TYR A 234 6.18 -2.97 -0.96
N ASP A 235 6.00 -4.09 -0.28
CA ASP A 235 5.69 -4.14 1.15
C ASP A 235 6.98 -4.38 1.95
N TRP A 236 7.39 -3.44 2.79
CA TRP A 236 8.55 -3.63 3.66
C TRP A 236 8.27 -4.55 4.87
N LEU A 237 7.01 -4.82 5.20
CA LEU A 237 6.61 -5.79 6.22
C LEU A 237 5.89 -6.97 5.56
N SER A 238 6.55 -8.11 5.49
CA SER A 238 6.02 -9.33 4.89
C SER A 238 6.37 -10.57 5.73
N SER A 239 5.71 -11.68 5.41
CA SER A 239 5.96 -13.01 6.00
C SER A 239 5.58 -14.11 4.98
N PRO A 240 6.01 -15.35 5.19
CA PRO A 240 5.59 -16.47 4.34
C PRO A 240 4.06 -16.61 4.26
N SER A 241 3.36 -16.50 5.40
CA SER A 241 1.90 -16.55 5.47
C SER A 241 1.24 -15.40 4.70
N ARG A 242 1.79 -14.17 4.80
CA ARG A 242 1.29 -13.04 4.04
C ARG A 242 1.52 -13.20 2.54
N CYS A 243 2.66 -13.74 2.14
CA CYS A 243 2.93 -14.08 0.75
C CYS A 243 1.93 -15.08 0.19
N ALA A 244 1.62 -16.13 0.95
CA ALA A 244 0.62 -17.12 0.58
C ALA A 244 -0.79 -16.52 0.50
N ALA A 245 -1.14 -15.64 1.44
CA ALA A 245 -2.42 -14.94 1.44
C ALA A 245 -2.58 -14.04 0.21
N TRP A 246 -1.53 -13.32 -0.21
CA TRP A 246 -1.58 -12.53 -1.45
C TRP A 246 -1.74 -13.40 -2.69
N LEU A 247 -0.99 -14.52 -2.76
CA LEU A 247 -1.13 -15.48 -3.86
C LEU A 247 -2.57 -15.97 -3.98
N GLY A 248 -3.14 -16.43 -2.86
CA GLY A 248 -4.54 -16.87 -2.81
C GLY A 248 -5.55 -15.77 -3.14
N SER A 249 -5.27 -14.53 -2.72
CA SER A 249 -6.14 -13.38 -3.04
C SER A 249 -6.19 -13.11 -4.54
N TRP A 250 -5.06 -13.15 -5.25
CA TRP A 250 -5.02 -12.99 -6.70
C TRP A 250 -5.75 -14.13 -7.41
N GLU A 251 -5.57 -15.37 -6.98
CA GLU A 251 -6.34 -16.52 -7.49
C GLU A 251 -7.85 -16.38 -7.21
N GLY A 252 -8.21 -15.91 -6.02
CA GLY A 252 -9.59 -15.62 -5.66
C GLY A 252 -10.23 -14.57 -6.56
N LEU A 253 -9.45 -13.56 -6.99
CA LEU A 253 -9.91 -12.55 -7.96
C LEU A 253 -10.17 -13.16 -9.34
N LEU A 254 -9.29 -14.03 -9.87
CA LEU A 254 -9.50 -14.75 -11.13
C LEU A 254 -10.79 -15.61 -11.04
N ARG A 255 -10.92 -16.41 -9.97
CA ARG A 255 -12.12 -17.22 -9.73
C ARG A 255 -13.40 -16.38 -9.64
N MET A 256 -13.34 -15.22 -8.98
CA MET A 256 -14.50 -14.33 -8.87
C MET A 256 -14.94 -13.77 -10.22
N ARG A 257 -13.99 -13.57 -11.15
CA ARG A 257 -14.21 -13.17 -12.54
C ARG A 257 -14.60 -14.33 -13.44
N ARG A 258 -14.55 -15.58 -12.96
CA ARG A 258 -14.73 -16.81 -13.72
C ARG A 258 -13.70 -16.96 -14.86
N LEU A 259 -12.52 -16.36 -14.69
CA LEU A 259 -11.41 -16.55 -15.60
C LEU A 259 -10.69 -17.85 -15.23
N GLN A 260 -10.44 -18.68 -16.24
CA GLN A 260 -9.49 -19.79 -16.13
C GLN A 260 -8.09 -19.20 -16.15
N GLY A 261 -7.21 -19.66 -15.30
CA GLY A 261 -5.87 -19.10 -15.25
C GLY A 261 -5.12 -19.50 -13.98
N GLU A 262 -3.88 -19.11 -13.90
CA GLU A 262 -3.02 -19.38 -12.76
C GLU A 262 -2.33 -18.12 -12.23
N VAL A 263 -1.86 -18.21 -11.01
CA VAL A 263 -1.04 -17.17 -10.38
C VAL A 263 0.23 -17.80 -9.83
N GLN A 264 1.37 -17.28 -10.24
CA GLN A 264 2.68 -17.75 -9.79
C GLN A 264 3.41 -16.63 -9.04
N LYS A 265 3.98 -16.93 -7.88
CA LYS A 265 4.88 -16.00 -7.18
C LYS A 265 6.32 -16.26 -7.62
N ARG A 266 6.93 -15.29 -8.31
CA ARG A 266 8.30 -15.43 -8.85
C ARG A 266 9.31 -14.64 -8.02
N GLU A 267 9.03 -13.39 -7.70
CA GLU A 267 9.90 -12.53 -6.88
C GLU A 267 9.41 -12.47 -5.42
N CYS A 268 10.34 -12.31 -4.46
CA CYS A 268 10.02 -12.25 -3.05
C CYS A 268 11.04 -11.44 -2.24
N ILE A 269 10.60 -10.39 -1.58
CA ILE A 269 11.45 -9.57 -0.69
C ILE A 269 12.08 -10.39 0.44
N LEU A 270 11.46 -11.49 0.87
CA LEU A 270 12.04 -12.40 1.86
C LEU A 270 13.25 -13.19 1.34
N ARG A 271 13.46 -13.21 0.01
CA ARG A 271 14.62 -13.80 -0.65
C ARG A 271 15.61 -12.74 -1.14
N GLY A 272 15.36 -11.45 -0.86
CA GLY A 272 16.22 -10.36 -1.25
C GLY A 272 15.86 -9.68 -2.58
N ASP A 273 14.70 -10.01 -3.17
CA ASP A 273 14.18 -9.29 -4.34
C ASP A 273 13.62 -7.91 -3.92
N ASP A 274 13.53 -6.95 -4.83
CA ASP A 274 13.05 -5.59 -4.56
C ASP A 274 11.55 -5.51 -4.23
N PHE A 275 10.77 -6.51 -4.65
CA PHE A 275 9.32 -6.61 -4.43
C PHE A 275 8.87 -8.09 -4.36
N CYS A 276 7.63 -8.30 -3.93
CA CYS A 276 6.96 -9.59 -4.11
C CYS A 276 6.15 -9.54 -5.41
N GLY A 277 6.56 -10.32 -6.43
CA GLY A 277 5.93 -10.38 -7.74
C GLY A 277 4.97 -11.55 -7.87
N TYR A 278 3.73 -11.25 -8.26
CA TYR A 278 2.68 -12.23 -8.55
C TYR A 278 2.33 -12.14 -10.02
N HIS A 279 2.65 -13.18 -10.76
CA HIS A 279 2.42 -13.30 -12.20
C HIS A 279 1.10 -14.00 -12.43
N LEU A 280 0.17 -13.30 -13.05
CA LEU A 280 -1.15 -13.78 -13.40
C LEU A 280 -1.20 -14.09 -14.89
N GLU A 281 -1.72 -15.23 -15.25
CA GLU A 281 -2.01 -15.62 -16.65
C GLU A 281 -3.46 -16.15 -16.68
N TRP A 282 -4.23 -15.78 -17.70
CA TRP A 282 -5.64 -16.22 -17.84
C TRP A 282 -6.00 -16.42 -19.29
N ASP A 283 -7.01 -17.28 -19.52
CA ASP A 283 -7.57 -17.49 -20.85
C ASP A 283 -8.46 -16.29 -21.26
N GLU A 284 -8.39 -15.86 -22.53
CA GLU A 284 -9.20 -14.79 -23.11
C GLU A 284 -10.64 -15.21 -23.36
#